data_ab79d9fae74a06603ba09556b31fab4d
#
_entry.id   ab79d9fae74a06603ba09556b31fab4d
#
_cell.length_a   1.000
_cell.length_b   1.000
_cell.length_c   1.000
_cell.angle_alpha   90.00
_cell.angle_beta   90.00
_cell.angle_gamma   90.00
#
_symmetry.space_group_name_H-M   'P 1'
#
loop_
_entity.id
_entity.type
_entity.pdbx_description
1 polymer ?
#
loop_
_entity_poly.entity_id
_entity_poly.type
_entity_poly.pdbx_seq_one_letter_code
_entity_poly.pdbx_strand_id
1 'polypeptide(L)'
;MRRVVLAPKSICEYEGLIGEETVSAIRELAAPLRGARVLHVNSTVHGGGVAELLPSLIGLKRGLGLEVEWRVLSGDESFFELTKRLHNGLQGMDVDLGPTDRALYLSTLEGNLEVFSRDWDYVVVHDPQPVGLVGLLDGRRTGDWLWRCHLDTSAPGDAAVEFLAPYMGYFDMAVWSMPDYAKAELYPGRAEIVLPSIDPLTPKNQALSPSLARQILGNRFGLDPERPIIVQVSRFDPWKDPLGVIDVYREVKLRVPNVQLALVGNLAEDDPQGIEYHARTVEHSAGDPDIRVFSTLDRLSCDELTHALEINAFQSGSDVVIQKSTREGFGLVVAEAMWKRAAVVAGRVGGIVEQIEDGVNGYLVSSVEECADRVVGLLQKPELRQALGARARARVRERFITPRHLADYLKLFQSL
;
A
#
# COMPACT_ATOMS: atom_id res chain seq x y z
N MET A 1 -7.95 -12.26 19.15
CA MET A 1 -7.30 -12.02 17.82
C MET A 1 -7.35 -13.26 16.95
N ARG A 2 -7.65 -13.10 15.65
CA ARG A 2 -7.60 -14.18 14.67
C ARG A 2 -6.14 -14.41 14.20
N ARG A 3 -5.71 -15.69 14.16
CA ARG A 3 -4.41 -16.06 13.62
C ARG A 3 -4.49 -16.25 12.10
N VAL A 4 -3.55 -15.66 11.38
CA VAL A 4 -3.38 -15.88 9.94
C VAL A 4 -2.25 -16.90 9.74
N VAL A 5 -2.56 -17.99 9.04
CA VAL A 5 -1.60 -19.07 8.80
C VAL A 5 -1.00 -18.88 7.40
N LEU A 6 0.32 -18.75 7.34
CA LEU A 6 1.07 -18.60 6.10
C LEU A 6 2.16 -19.68 6.02
N ALA A 7 2.45 -20.15 4.81
CA ALA A 7 3.58 -21.04 4.58
C ALA A 7 4.92 -20.28 4.63
N PRO A 8 6.03 -20.93 5.03
CA PRO A 8 7.36 -20.39 4.83
C PRO A 8 7.65 -20.18 3.34
N LYS A 9 8.39 -19.09 3.01
CA LYS A 9 8.82 -18.75 1.66
C LYS A 9 10.34 -18.69 1.60
N SER A 10 10.96 -19.25 0.56
CA SER A 10 12.41 -19.25 0.43
C SER A 10 12.93 -17.94 -0.17
N ILE A 11 13.95 -17.35 0.45
CA ILE A 11 14.64 -16.19 -0.15
C ILE A 11 15.34 -16.53 -1.46
N CYS A 12 15.68 -17.81 -1.69
CA CYS A 12 16.28 -18.27 -2.94
C CYS A 12 15.36 -18.12 -4.15
N GLU A 13 14.03 -18.03 -3.95
CA GLU A 13 13.09 -17.76 -5.04
C GLU A 13 13.37 -16.41 -5.71
N TYR A 14 14.02 -15.49 -5.01
CA TYR A 14 14.37 -14.16 -5.50
C TYR A 14 15.78 -14.07 -6.10
N GLU A 15 16.58 -15.14 -6.07
CA GLU A 15 18.00 -15.12 -6.50
C GLU A 15 18.17 -14.57 -7.93
N GLY A 16 17.30 -14.97 -8.86
CA GLY A 16 17.29 -14.43 -10.23
C GLY A 16 17.03 -12.92 -10.33
N LEU A 17 16.48 -12.31 -9.28
CA LEU A 17 16.19 -10.88 -9.22
C LEU A 17 17.27 -10.08 -8.49
N ILE A 18 17.83 -10.62 -7.40
CA ILE A 18 18.73 -9.89 -6.50
C ILE A 18 20.17 -10.40 -6.49
N GLY A 19 20.44 -11.54 -7.11
CA GLY A 19 21.75 -12.20 -7.14
C GLY A 19 22.07 -13.03 -5.88
N GLU A 20 22.99 -13.99 -6.04
CA GLU A 20 23.40 -14.93 -4.99
C GLU A 20 24.05 -14.20 -3.78
N GLU A 21 24.87 -13.19 -4.03
CA GLU A 21 25.53 -12.41 -2.97
C GLU A 21 24.50 -11.75 -2.03
N THR A 22 23.44 -11.16 -2.59
CA THR A 22 22.37 -10.53 -1.79
C THR A 22 21.58 -11.58 -0.99
N VAL A 23 21.31 -12.75 -1.58
CA VAL A 23 20.68 -13.88 -0.87
C VAL A 23 21.53 -14.32 0.31
N SER A 24 22.85 -14.47 0.11
CA SER A 24 23.80 -14.84 1.17
C SER A 24 23.81 -13.79 2.29
N ALA A 25 23.93 -12.50 1.94
CA ALA A 25 23.91 -11.41 2.91
C ALA A 25 22.62 -11.38 3.76
N ILE A 26 21.45 -11.63 3.15
CA ILE A 26 20.18 -11.71 3.89
C ILE A 26 20.16 -12.91 4.85
N ARG A 27 20.70 -14.07 4.44
CA ARG A 27 20.83 -15.23 5.31
C ARG A 27 21.78 -14.99 6.49
N GLU A 28 22.88 -14.28 6.27
CA GLU A 28 23.80 -13.88 7.32
C GLU A 28 23.15 -12.91 8.30
N LEU A 29 22.40 -11.92 7.82
CA LEU A 29 21.59 -11.03 8.66
C LEU A 29 20.55 -11.79 9.49
N ALA A 30 19.95 -12.84 8.96
CA ALA A 30 18.94 -13.60 9.68
C ALA A 30 19.52 -14.61 10.70
N ALA A 31 20.80 -14.99 10.55
CA ALA A 31 21.41 -16.07 11.36
C ALA A 31 21.34 -15.83 12.88
N PRO A 32 21.61 -14.62 13.41
CA PRO A 32 21.49 -14.33 14.85
C PRO A 32 20.04 -14.35 15.36
N LEU A 33 19.06 -14.20 14.46
CA LEU A 33 17.61 -14.10 14.79
C LEU A 33 16.88 -15.44 14.65
N ARG A 34 17.58 -16.54 14.37
CA ARG A 34 16.94 -17.88 14.26
C ARG A 34 16.29 -18.28 15.58
N GLY A 35 15.04 -18.71 15.50
CA GLY A 35 14.23 -19.07 16.66
C GLY A 35 13.60 -17.86 17.37
N ALA A 36 13.94 -16.64 16.99
CA ALA A 36 13.30 -15.44 17.56
C ALA A 36 11.79 -15.44 17.27
N ARG A 37 11.00 -15.18 18.31
CA ARG A 37 9.54 -15.13 18.26
C ARG A 37 9.07 -13.72 17.93
N VAL A 38 8.48 -13.58 16.75
CA VAL A 38 8.01 -12.27 16.22
C VAL A 38 6.50 -12.28 16.08
N LEU A 39 5.84 -11.30 16.66
CA LEU A 39 4.40 -11.08 16.52
C LEU A 39 4.16 -9.87 15.62
N HIS A 40 3.37 -10.03 14.56
CA HIS A 40 2.78 -8.93 13.80
C HIS A 40 1.30 -8.79 14.16
N VAL A 41 0.86 -7.58 14.51
CA VAL A 41 -0.55 -7.27 14.83
C VAL A 41 -1.04 -6.13 13.94
N ASN A 42 -2.15 -6.36 13.23
CA ASN A 42 -2.85 -5.32 12.46
C ASN A 42 -4.38 -5.50 12.55
N SER A 43 -5.13 -4.65 11.85
CA SER A 43 -6.60 -4.61 11.92
C SER A 43 -7.31 -5.47 10.87
N THR A 44 -6.67 -5.82 9.74
CA THR A 44 -7.34 -6.55 8.64
C THR A 44 -6.40 -7.49 7.91
N VAL A 45 -6.95 -8.55 7.31
CA VAL A 45 -6.25 -9.49 6.42
C VAL A 45 -6.36 -9.10 4.96
N HIS A 46 -7.40 -8.34 4.61
CA HIS A 46 -7.73 -7.95 3.24
C HIS A 46 -7.87 -6.44 3.13
N GLY A 47 -7.59 -5.94 1.94
CA GLY A 47 -7.73 -4.51 1.64
C GLY A 47 -6.61 -3.65 2.25
N GLY A 48 -5.94 -2.88 1.42
CA GLY A 48 -4.88 -1.95 1.81
C GLY A 48 -3.47 -2.53 1.80
N GLY A 49 -2.50 -1.62 1.81
CA GLY A 49 -1.08 -1.94 1.59
C GLY A 49 -0.46 -2.85 2.64
N VAL A 50 -0.88 -2.76 3.91
CA VAL A 50 -0.33 -3.60 4.99
C VAL A 50 -0.69 -5.07 4.77
N ALA A 51 -1.94 -5.36 4.42
CA ALA A 51 -2.40 -6.70 4.14
C ALA A 51 -1.71 -7.33 2.91
N GLU A 52 -1.26 -6.51 1.96
CA GLU A 52 -0.49 -6.96 0.80
C GLU A 52 0.99 -7.22 1.11
N LEU A 53 1.59 -6.44 2.03
CA LEU A 53 3.00 -6.57 2.41
C LEU A 53 3.29 -7.77 3.30
N LEU A 54 2.43 -8.01 4.31
CA LEU A 54 2.70 -8.95 5.40
C LEU A 54 2.84 -10.41 4.94
N PRO A 55 2.04 -10.96 4.01
CA PRO A 55 2.16 -12.36 3.60
C PRO A 55 3.56 -12.73 3.13
N SER A 56 4.16 -11.94 2.28
CA SER A 56 5.50 -12.20 1.75
C SER A 56 6.60 -11.98 2.79
N LEU A 57 6.53 -10.91 3.57
CA LEU A 57 7.51 -10.63 4.63
C LEU A 57 7.50 -11.70 5.71
N ILE A 58 6.32 -12.13 6.15
CA ILE A 58 6.18 -13.18 7.17
C ILE A 58 6.65 -14.53 6.62
N GLY A 59 6.24 -14.87 5.40
CA GLY A 59 6.69 -16.10 4.75
C GLY A 59 8.21 -16.17 4.65
N LEU A 60 8.87 -15.10 4.25
CA LEU A 60 10.33 -15.02 4.16
C LEU A 60 11.02 -15.07 5.53
N LYS A 61 10.53 -14.36 6.55
CA LYS A 61 11.07 -14.45 7.92
C LYS A 61 11.00 -15.89 8.43
N ARG A 62 9.89 -16.59 8.20
CA ARG A 62 9.74 -18.02 8.54
C ARG A 62 10.71 -18.90 7.76
N GLY A 63 10.90 -18.66 6.46
CA GLY A 63 11.86 -19.36 5.62
C GLY A 63 13.31 -19.20 6.06
N LEU A 64 13.62 -18.12 6.78
CA LEU A 64 14.92 -17.85 7.38
C LEU A 64 15.07 -18.38 8.82
N GLY A 65 14.02 -19.01 9.37
CA GLY A 65 14.07 -19.68 10.66
C GLY A 65 13.58 -18.85 11.85
N LEU A 66 12.93 -17.69 11.62
CA LEU A 66 12.23 -16.97 12.69
C LEU A 66 10.86 -17.60 12.96
N GLU A 67 10.41 -17.59 14.22
CA GLU A 67 9.07 -18.03 14.62
C GLU A 67 8.10 -16.85 14.55
N VAL A 68 7.44 -16.67 13.41
CA VAL A 68 6.60 -15.49 13.17
C VAL A 68 5.13 -15.84 13.25
N GLU A 69 4.35 -15.03 13.98
CA GLU A 69 2.90 -15.06 13.95
C GLU A 69 2.33 -13.76 13.41
N TRP A 70 1.23 -13.88 12.67
CA TRP A 70 0.40 -12.76 12.27
C TRP A 70 -0.96 -12.89 12.93
N ARG A 71 -1.33 -11.87 13.68
CA ARG A 71 -2.61 -11.75 14.38
C ARG A 71 -3.37 -10.54 13.90
N VAL A 72 -4.66 -10.71 13.70
CA VAL A 72 -5.57 -9.65 13.29
C VAL A 72 -6.55 -9.38 14.41
N LEU A 73 -6.76 -8.11 14.71
CA LEU A 73 -7.70 -7.67 15.74
C LEU A 73 -9.10 -8.22 15.48
N SER A 74 -9.78 -8.58 16.58
CA SER A 74 -11.22 -8.80 16.60
C SER A 74 -11.88 -7.57 17.19
N GLY A 75 -12.84 -6.99 16.48
CA GLY A 75 -13.63 -5.84 16.90
C GLY A 75 -14.98 -5.87 16.22
N ASP A 76 -15.91 -5.08 16.71
CA ASP A 76 -17.19 -4.81 16.07
C ASP A 76 -17.12 -3.61 15.11
N GLU A 77 -18.22 -3.32 14.44
CA GLU A 77 -18.35 -2.20 13.51
C GLU A 77 -18.03 -0.86 14.19
N SER A 78 -18.53 -0.64 15.41
CA SER A 78 -18.29 0.61 16.15
C SER A 78 -16.80 0.84 16.43
N PHE A 79 -16.06 -0.22 16.75
CA PHE A 79 -14.60 -0.14 16.92
C PHE A 79 -13.90 0.23 15.61
N PHE A 80 -14.29 -0.37 14.49
CA PHE A 80 -13.67 -0.08 13.20
C PHE A 80 -14.05 1.31 12.67
N GLU A 81 -15.26 1.80 12.92
CA GLU A 81 -15.65 3.18 12.64
C GLU A 81 -14.81 4.19 13.46
N LEU A 82 -14.66 3.93 14.76
CA LEU A 82 -13.79 4.75 15.63
C LEU A 82 -12.36 4.77 15.12
N THR A 83 -11.78 3.60 14.86
CA THR A 83 -10.39 3.52 14.41
C THR A 83 -10.20 4.04 12.99
N LYS A 84 -11.23 4.07 12.14
CA LYS A 84 -11.25 4.79 10.87
C LYS A 84 -11.17 6.31 11.09
N ARG A 85 -11.93 6.87 12.05
CA ARG A 85 -11.81 8.29 12.43
C ARG A 85 -10.40 8.61 12.93
N LEU A 86 -9.85 7.77 13.82
CA LEU A 86 -8.48 7.92 14.32
C LEU A 86 -7.45 7.89 13.19
N HIS A 87 -7.57 6.95 12.23
CA HIS A 87 -6.75 6.86 11.04
C HIS A 87 -6.83 8.14 10.19
N ASN A 88 -8.03 8.65 9.94
CA ASN A 88 -8.25 9.88 9.18
C ASN A 88 -7.69 11.10 9.93
N GLY A 89 -7.84 11.16 11.25
CA GLY A 89 -7.28 12.20 12.11
C GLY A 89 -5.75 12.25 12.05
N LEU A 90 -5.08 11.08 12.07
CA LEU A 90 -3.62 11.02 11.88
C LEU A 90 -3.18 11.49 10.48
N GLN A 91 -4.05 11.45 9.51
CA GLN A 91 -3.81 12.03 8.19
C GLN A 91 -4.27 13.50 8.07
N GLY A 92 -4.58 14.16 9.20
CA GLY A 92 -4.87 15.59 9.26
C GLY A 92 -6.33 15.96 8.98
N MET A 93 -7.28 15.02 9.00
CA MET A 93 -8.70 15.35 9.04
C MET A 93 -9.07 15.84 10.45
N ASP A 94 -9.96 16.83 10.52
CA ASP A 94 -10.56 17.23 11.78
C ASP A 94 -11.52 16.13 12.26
N VAL A 95 -11.27 15.60 13.47
CA VAL A 95 -12.03 14.50 14.06
C VAL A 95 -12.29 14.75 15.54
N ASP A 96 -13.45 14.32 16.00
CA ASP A 96 -13.78 14.30 17.43
C ASP A 96 -13.47 12.91 18.01
N LEU A 97 -12.66 12.88 19.08
CA LEU A 97 -12.22 11.67 19.78
C LEU A 97 -12.31 11.91 21.30
N GLY A 98 -13.44 11.51 21.88
CA GLY A 98 -13.74 11.76 23.29
C GLY A 98 -13.43 10.60 24.25
N PRO A 99 -13.75 10.78 25.56
CA PRO A 99 -13.57 9.73 26.58
C PRO A 99 -14.35 8.43 26.29
N THR A 100 -15.54 8.53 25.68
CA THR A 100 -16.36 7.38 25.30
C THR A 100 -15.66 6.57 24.20
N ASP A 101 -15.06 7.25 23.23
CA ASP A 101 -14.28 6.60 22.16
C ASP A 101 -13.07 5.85 22.75
N ARG A 102 -12.38 6.47 23.72
CA ARG A 102 -11.25 5.84 24.41
C ARG A 102 -11.69 4.60 25.19
N ALA A 103 -12.85 4.65 25.87
CA ALA A 103 -13.39 3.49 26.58
C ALA A 103 -13.73 2.35 25.62
N LEU A 104 -14.39 2.62 24.50
CA LEU A 104 -14.68 1.64 23.45
C LEU A 104 -13.38 1.04 22.88
N TYR A 105 -12.40 1.88 22.56
CA TYR A 105 -11.09 1.47 22.05
C TYR A 105 -10.42 0.47 22.97
N LEU A 106 -10.28 0.81 24.27
CA LEU A 106 -9.60 -0.04 25.25
C LEU A 106 -10.37 -1.33 25.54
N SER A 107 -11.70 -1.26 25.72
CA SER A 107 -12.51 -2.45 26.01
C SER A 107 -12.46 -3.47 24.87
N THR A 108 -12.42 -3.03 23.60
CA THR A 108 -12.23 -3.92 22.46
C THR A 108 -10.83 -4.53 22.46
N LEU A 109 -9.80 -3.75 22.76
CA LEU A 109 -8.42 -4.25 22.79
C LEU A 109 -8.18 -5.24 23.94
N GLU A 110 -8.85 -5.09 25.10
CA GLU A 110 -8.80 -6.07 26.20
C GLU A 110 -9.20 -7.47 25.76
N GLY A 111 -10.23 -7.59 24.90
CA GLY A 111 -10.66 -8.86 24.31
C GLY A 111 -9.63 -9.49 23.35
N ASN A 112 -8.53 -8.79 23.08
CA ASN A 112 -7.48 -9.23 22.15
C ASN A 112 -6.15 -9.60 22.86
N LEU A 113 -6.10 -9.62 24.20
CA LEU A 113 -4.85 -9.82 24.95
C LEU A 113 -4.36 -11.26 25.03
N GLU A 114 -5.17 -12.26 24.67
CA GLU A 114 -4.83 -13.71 24.81
C GLU A 114 -3.47 -14.06 24.16
N VAL A 115 -3.11 -13.43 23.05
CA VAL A 115 -1.86 -13.69 22.32
C VAL A 115 -0.61 -13.36 23.16
N PHE A 116 -0.75 -12.51 24.17
CA PHE A 116 0.32 -12.11 25.09
C PHE A 116 0.41 -12.97 26.36
N SER A 117 -0.27 -14.13 26.38
CA SER A 117 -0.08 -15.17 27.41
C SER A 117 1.26 -15.90 27.28
N ARG A 118 1.97 -15.70 26.17
CA ARG A 118 3.33 -16.18 25.93
C ARG A 118 4.28 -15.03 25.65
N ASP A 119 5.57 -15.24 25.85
CA ASP A 119 6.61 -14.25 25.57
C ASP A 119 6.87 -14.09 24.08
N TRP A 120 7.21 -12.89 23.69
CA TRP A 120 7.66 -12.51 22.36
C TRP A 120 9.01 -11.80 22.45
N ASP A 121 9.90 -12.07 21.47
CA ASP A 121 11.16 -11.33 21.40
C ASP A 121 10.96 -9.98 20.68
N TYR A 122 10.07 -9.96 19.68
CA TYR A 122 9.69 -8.73 18.95
C TYR A 122 8.18 -8.68 18.72
N VAL A 123 7.58 -7.51 18.95
CA VAL A 123 6.17 -7.23 18.62
C VAL A 123 6.09 -6.05 17.68
N VAL A 124 5.55 -6.25 16.47
CA VAL A 124 5.34 -5.20 15.47
C VAL A 124 3.86 -4.87 15.39
N VAL A 125 3.50 -3.70 15.87
CA VAL A 125 2.14 -3.15 15.88
C VAL A 125 1.98 -2.27 14.65
N HIS A 126 1.04 -2.59 13.76
CA HIS A 126 0.82 -1.87 12.50
C HIS A 126 -0.34 -0.90 12.63
N ASP A 127 -0.08 0.36 12.30
CA ASP A 127 -1.03 1.48 12.29
C ASP A 127 -1.66 1.80 13.68
N PRO A 128 -2.64 2.70 13.79
CA PRO A 128 -3.13 3.15 15.10
C PRO A 128 -4.08 2.17 15.78
N GLN A 129 -4.71 1.24 15.04
CA GLN A 129 -5.76 0.40 15.59
C GLN A 129 -5.30 -0.46 16.77
N PRO A 130 -4.11 -1.13 16.75
CA PRO A 130 -3.65 -1.98 17.85
C PRO A 130 -2.79 -1.24 18.88
N VAL A 131 -2.51 0.05 18.73
CA VAL A 131 -1.52 0.78 19.56
C VAL A 131 -1.81 0.67 21.05
N GLY A 132 -3.07 0.77 21.48
CA GLY A 132 -3.44 0.70 22.89
C GLY A 132 -3.18 -0.64 23.58
N LEU A 133 -2.93 -1.73 22.85
CA LEU A 133 -2.62 -3.06 23.41
C LEU A 133 -1.45 -3.00 24.39
N VAL A 134 -0.40 -2.23 24.05
CA VAL A 134 0.81 -2.14 24.87
C VAL A 134 0.51 -1.57 26.26
N GLY A 135 -0.41 -0.61 26.37
CA GLY A 135 -0.81 -0.01 27.63
C GLY A 135 -1.66 -0.92 28.52
N LEU A 136 -2.32 -1.94 27.93
CA LEU A 136 -3.16 -2.89 28.67
C LEU A 136 -2.36 -4.05 29.28
N LEU A 137 -1.09 -4.20 28.97
CA LEU A 137 -0.27 -5.33 29.43
C LEU A 137 0.23 -5.18 30.86
N ASP A 138 0.16 -3.99 31.45
CA ASP A 138 0.43 -3.71 32.86
C ASP A 138 1.68 -4.45 33.41
N GLY A 139 2.85 -4.16 32.85
CA GLY A 139 4.12 -4.79 33.24
C GLY A 139 4.36 -6.23 32.76
N ARG A 140 3.39 -6.84 32.07
CA ARG A 140 3.53 -8.18 31.45
C ARG A 140 4.09 -8.13 30.01
N ARG A 141 4.52 -6.97 29.59
CA ARG A 141 5.18 -6.75 28.29
C ARG A 141 6.49 -7.53 28.25
N THR A 142 6.71 -8.32 27.19
CA THR A 142 7.98 -9.00 26.92
C THR A 142 8.54 -8.55 25.57
N GLY A 143 9.87 -8.59 25.41
CA GLY A 143 10.60 -8.23 24.20
C GLY A 143 10.46 -6.77 23.80
N ASP A 144 10.91 -6.49 22.59
CA ASP A 144 10.95 -5.15 22.03
C ASP A 144 9.71 -4.87 21.16
N TRP A 145 9.13 -3.70 21.33
CA TRP A 145 7.89 -3.29 20.69
C TRP A 145 8.15 -2.19 19.66
N LEU A 146 7.76 -2.47 18.41
CA LEU A 146 7.87 -1.56 17.29
C LEU A 146 6.47 -1.10 16.87
N TRP A 147 6.26 0.22 16.80
CA TRP A 147 5.09 0.76 16.13
C TRP A 147 5.42 1.05 14.66
N ARG A 148 4.79 0.33 13.72
CA ARG A 148 4.92 0.57 12.30
C ARG A 148 3.75 1.41 11.79
N CYS A 149 3.95 2.68 11.57
CA CYS A 149 2.97 3.58 10.96
C CYS A 149 3.14 3.59 9.44
N HIS A 150 2.06 3.25 8.71
CA HIS A 150 2.04 3.24 7.25
C HIS A 150 1.35 4.48 6.67
N LEU A 151 0.82 5.36 7.52
CA LEU A 151 0.03 6.52 7.13
C LEU A 151 0.92 7.72 6.77
N ASP A 152 0.36 8.63 5.99
CA ASP A 152 0.88 9.98 5.84
C ASP A 152 0.55 10.80 7.09
N THR A 153 1.49 10.85 8.01
CA THR A 153 1.43 11.65 9.24
C THR A 153 2.25 12.94 9.14
N SER A 154 2.36 13.51 7.94
CA SER A 154 3.10 14.76 7.72
C SER A 154 2.47 15.99 8.42
N ALA A 155 1.15 15.95 8.64
CA ALA A 155 0.41 16.96 9.38
C ALA A 155 -0.74 16.26 10.15
N PRO A 156 -0.44 15.55 11.26
CA PRO A 156 -1.44 14.83 12.02
C PRO A 156 -2.34 15.82 12.79
N GLY A 157 -3.62 15.48 12.95
CA GLY A 157 -4.55 16.26 13.75
C GLY A 157 -4.31 16.08 15.25
N ASP A 158 -4.41 17.17 16.01
CA ASP A 158 -4.12 17.20 17.46
C ASP A 158 -4.95 16.17 18.26
N ALA A 159 -6.24 16.03 17.96
CA ALA A 159 -7.11 15.07 18.65
C ALA A 159 -6.63 13.63 18.50
N ALA A 160 -6.11 13.25 17.32
CA ALA A 160 -5.58 11.92 17.08
C ALA A 160 -4.22 11.71 17.76
N VAL A 161 -3.37 12.73 17.79
CA VAL A 161 -2.10 12.73 18.54
C VAL A 161 -2.37 12.56 20.03
N GLU A 162 -3.25 13.37 20.62
CA GLU A 162 -3.63 13.31 22.04
C GLU A 162 -4.30 11.97 22.40
N PHE A 163 -5.05 11.38 21.47
CA PHE A 163 -5.65 10.08 21.67
C PHE A 163 -4.62 8.97 21.82
N LEU A 164 -3.54 8.98 21.05
CA LEU A 164 -2.49 7.95 21.08
C LEU A 164 -1.39 8.24 22.12
N ALA A 165 -1.16 9.49 22.48
CA ALA A 165 -0.07 9.91 23.36
C ALA A 165 0.14 9.04 24.62
N PRO A 166 -0.91 8.56 25.34
CA PRO A 166 -0.73 7.74 26.53
C PRO A 166 -0.03 6.38 26.28
N TYR A 167 -0.01 5.91 25.04
CA TYR A 167 0.52 4.59 24.67
C TYR A 167 1.89 4.66 24.02
N MET A 168 2.26 5.81 23.44
CA MET A 168 3.44 5.91 22.59
C MET A 168 4.76 5.69 23.36
N GLY A 169 4.81 6.09 24.62
CA GLY A 169 6.00 5.88 25.48
C GLY A 169 6.32 4.42 25.81
N TYR A 170 5.44 3.48 25.46
CA TYR A 170 5.68 2.05 25.67
C TYR A 170 6.34 1.36 24.47
N PHE A 171 6.51 2.03 23.33
CA PHE A 171 7.23 1.49 22.18
C PHE A 171 8.73 1.80 22.28
N ASP A 172 9.57 0.83 21.92
CA ASP A 172 11.03 0.99 21.92
C ASP A 172 11.50 1.68 20.62
N MET A 173 10.70 1.56 19.56
CA MET A 173 10.98 2.15 18.26
C MET A 173 9.67 2.43 17.51
N ALA A 174 9.63 3.51 16.75
CA ALA A 174 8.62 3.71 15.73
C ALA A 174 9.24 3.71 14.33
N VAL A 175 8.52 3.16 13.34
CA VAL A 175 8.99 2.97 11.98
C VAL A 175 8.01 3.61 11.01
N TRP A 176 8.49 4.53 10.17
CA TRP A 176 7.70 5.21 9.13
C TRP A 176 8.16 4.87 7.72
N SER A 177 7.32 5.25 6.75
CA SER A 177 7.65 5.11 5.34
C SER A 177 8.46 6.28 4.78
N MET A 178 8.38 7.45 5.42
CA MET A 178 9.00 8.71 4.98
C MET A 178 9.55 9.48 6.16
N PRO A 179 10.66 10.22 6.00
CA PRO A 179 11.17 11.11 7.06
C PRO A 179 10.14 12.16 7.52
N ASP A 180 9.39 12.75 6.57
CA ASP A 180 8.40 13.78 6.85
C ASP A 180 7.21 13.29 7.69
N TYR A 181 7.01 11.96 7.77
CA TYR A 181 5.94 11.37 8.58
C TYR A 181 6.36 11.13 10.04
N ALA A 182 7.66 11.07 10.32
CA ALA A 182 8.19 10.86 11.66
C ALA A 182 8.11 12.16 12.47
N LYS A 183 6.95 12.37 13.12
CA LYS A 183 6.68 13.57 13.92
C LYS A 183 6.97 13.33 15.38
N ALA A 184 7.77 14.22 16.00
CA ALA A 184 8.14 14.13 17.41
C ALA A 184 6.94 14.28 18.34
N GLU A 185 5.93 15.07 17.95
CA GLU A 185 4.68 15.20 18.68
C GLU A 185 3.85 13.91 18.72
N LEU A 186 4.00 13.05 17.72
CA LEU A 186 3.33 11.76 17.66
C LEU A 186 4.15 10.66 18.35
N TYR A 187 5.46 10.66 18.18
CA TYR A 187 6.37 9.75 18.86
C TYR A 187 7.74 10.39 19.12
N PRO A 188 8.09 10.67 20.38
CA PRO A 188 9.34 11.36 20.70
C PRO A 188 10.55 10.42 20.82
N GLY A 189 10.37 9.12 20.68
CA GLY A 189 11.42 8.10 20.84
C GLY A 189 12.26 7.86 19.58
N ARG A 190 12.89 6.69 19.51
CA ARG A 190 13.72 6.28 18.38
C ARG A 190 12.87 6.04 17.13
N ALA A 191 13.09 6.85 16.11
CA ALA A 191 12.40 6.79 14.83
C ALA A 191 13.30 6.22 13.73
N GLU A 192 12.77 5.27 12.95
CA GLU A 192 13.47 4.68 11.80
C GLU A 192 12.61 4.78 10.54
N ILE A 193 13.26 4.84 9.39
CA ILE A 193 12.58 4.92 8.09
C ILE A 193 12.80 3.62 7.33
N VAL A 194 11.69 2.92 7.02
CA VAL A 194 11.70 1.73 6.19
C VAL A 194 10.68 1.89 5.07
N LEU A 195 11.19 2.01 3.85
CA LEU A 195 10.34 2.14 2.67
C LEU A 195 9.53 0.86 2.44
N PRO A 196 8.24 0.94 2.15
CA PRO A 196 7.44 -0.21 1.73
C PRO A 196 7.98 -0.87 0.45
N SER A 197 7.44 -2.02 0.12
CA SER A 197 7.87 -2.81 -1.03
C SER A 197 6.71 -3.55 -1.67
N ILE A 198 6.91 -3.99 -2.90
CA ILE A 198 6.04 -4.96 -3.57
C ILE A 198 6.74 -6.32 -3.61
N ASP A 199 5.96 -7.39 -3.71
CA ASP A 199 6.51 -8.71 -4.00
C ASP A 199 6.43 -9.01 -5.49
N PRO A 200 7.59 -9.09 -6.19
CA PRO A 200 7.65 -9.37 -7.63
C PRO A 200 7.11 -10.74 -8.04
N LEU A 201 7.03 -11.68 -7.10
CA LEU A 201 6.67 -13.07 -7.36
C LEU A 201 5.17 -13.36 -7.15
N THR A 202 4.40 -12.38 -6.68
CA THR A 202 2.94 -12.54 -6.55
C THR A 202 2.25 -12.53 -7.92
N PRO A 203 1.08 -13.18 -8.06
CA PRO A 203 0.31 -13.17 -9.31
C PRO A 203 0.04 -11.76 -9.83
N LYS A 204 -0.16 -10.80 -8.93
CA LYS A 204 -0.37 -9.37 -9.25
C LYS A 204 0.85 -8.74 -9.96
N ASN A 205 2.08 -9.22 -9.67
CA ASN A 205 3.33 -8.62 -10.14
C ASN A 205 4.16 -9.51 -11.07
N GLN A 206 3.70 -10.74 -11.35
CA GLN A 206 4.35 -11.62 -12.32
C GLN A 206 4.42 -10.99 -13.71
N ALA A 207 5.43 -11.40 -14.48
CA ALA A 207 5.60 -10.91 -15.84
C ALA A 207 4.40 -11.30 -16.71
N LEU A 208 3.77 -10.32 -17.32
CA LEU A 208 2.69 -10.47 -18.28
C LEU A 208 3.04 -9.66 -19.53
N SER A 209 3.00 -10.30 -20.71
CA SER A 209 3.29 -9.57 -21.95
C SER A 209 2.19 -8.51 -22.21
N PRO A 210 2.54 -7.32 -22.73
CA PRO A 210 1.54 -6.30 -23.06
C PRO A 210 0.46 -6.78 -24.02
N SER A 211 0.83 -7.64 -24.99
CA SER A 211 -0.14 -8.20 -25.94
C SER A 211 -1.17 -9.11 -25.27
N LEU A 212 -0.73 -10.02 -24.39
CA LEU A 212 -1.65 -10.88 -23.63
C LEU A 212 -2.50 -10.06 -22.67
N ALA A 213 -1.90 -9.07 -21.98
CA ALA A 213 -2.65 -8.17 -21.12
C ALA A 213 -3.76 -7.45 -21.89
N ARG A 214 -3.48 -6.89 -23.08
CA ARG A 214 -4.47 -6.22 -23.92
C ARG A 214 -5.56 -7.18 -24.41
N GLN A 215 -5.24 -8.42 -24.72
CA GLN A 215 -6.26 -9.44 -25.06
C GLN A 215 -7.20 -9.71 -23.88
N ILE A 216 -6.66 -9.79 -22.64
CA ILE A 216 -7.47 -9.94 -21.43
C ILE A 216 -8.38 -8.72 -21.26
N LEU A 217 -7.84 -7.49 -21.42
CA LEU A 217 -8.60 -6.26 -21.31
C LEU A 217 -9.73 -6.18 -22.35
N GLY A 218 -9.46 -6.59 -23.59
CA GLY A 218 -10.47 -6.65 -24.65
C GLY A 218 -11.57 -7.67 -24.36
N ASN A 219 -11.18 -8.93 -24.13
CA ASN A 219 -12.11 -10.03 -24.00
C ASN A 219 -12.99 -9.94 -22.75
N ARG A 220 -12.40 -9.52 -21.62
CA ARG A 220 -13.09 -9.52 -20.32
C ARG A 220 -13.74 -8.19 -20.00
N PHE A 221 -13.11 -7.07 -20.35
CA PHE A 221 -13.52 -5.75 -19.93
C PHE A 221 -14.04 -4.87 -21.07
N GLY A 222 -13.93 -5.32 -22.31
CA GLY A 222 -14.45 -4.65 -23.50
C GLY A 222 -13.69 -3.37 -23.87
N LEU A 223 -12.42 -3.27 -23.47
CA LEU A 223 -11.50 -2.24 -23.95
C LEU A 223 -10.97 -2.64 -25.32
N ASP A 224 -10.88 -1.70 -26.26
CA ASP A 224 -10.32 -1.95 -27.58
C ASP A 224 -8.77 -2.05 -27.49
N PRO A 225 -8.16 -3.21 -27.77
CA PRO A 225 -6.72 -3.42 -27.63
C PRO A 225 -5.87 -2.61 -28.61
N GLU A 226 -6.46 -2.09 -29.70
CA GLU A 226 -5.75 -1.31 -30.73
C GLU A 226 -5.73 0.21 -30.41
N ARG A 227 -6.55 0.64 -29.46
CA ARG A 227 -6.64 2.04 -29.03
C ARG A 227 -5.75 2.32 -27.83
N PRO A 228 -5.26 3.56 -27.65
CA PRO A 228 -4.54 3.94 -26.44
C PRO A 228 -5.40 3.77 -25.18
N ILE A 229 -4.81 3.18 -24.14
CA ILE A 229 -5.47 2.92 -22.86
C ILE A 229 -4.71 3.67 -21.76
N ILE A 230 -5.45 4.51 -21.02
CA ILE A 230 -5.02 5.12 -19.76
C ILE A 230 -5.72 4.38 -18.63
N VAL A 231 -5.01 4.09 -17.55
CA VAL A 231 -5.59 3.42 -16.38
C VAL A 231 -5.25 4.12 -15.08
N GLN A 232 -6.20 4.16 -14.16
CA GLN A 232 -5.93 4.32 -12.74
C GLN A 232 -6.37 3.06 -12.00
N VAL A 233 -5.49 2.50 -11.18
CA VAL A 233 -5.79 1.40 -10.26
C VAL A 233 -5.74 1.94 -8.84
N SER A 234 -6.88 2.05 -8.16
CA SER A 234 -6.93 2.58 -6.79
C SER A 234 -8.28 2.25 -6.13
N ARG A 235 -8.37 2.38 -4.81
CA ARG A 235 -9.67 2.49 -4.16
C ARG A 235 -10.40 3.74 -4.65
N PHE A 236 -11.72 3.72 -4.59
CA PHE A 236 -12.54 4.90 -4.83
C PHE A 236 -12.61 5.71 -3.53
N ASP A 237 -11.73 6.69 -3.39
CA ASP A 237 -11.71 7.62 -2.27
C ASP A 237 -11.24 9.02 -2.72
N PRO A 238 -11.53 10.09 -1.96
CA PRO A 238 -11.17 11.45 -2.35
C PRO A 238 -9.67 11.65 -2.54
N TRP A 239 -8.84 10.92 -1.81
CA TRP A 239 -7.38 11.05 -1.87
C TRP A 239 -6.77 10.51 -3.17
N LYS A 240 -7.48 9.60 -3.85
CA LYS A 240 -7.07 9.04 -5.15
C LYS A 240 -7.51 9.87 -6.34
N ASP A 241 -8.43 10.82 -6.11
CA ASP A 241 -8.92 11.79 -7.07
C ASP A 241 -9.38 11.19 -8.43
N PRO A 242 -10.25 10.16 -8.44
CA PRO A 242 -10.72 9.58 -9.69
C PRO A 242 -11.50 10.58 -10.56
N LEU A 243 -12.16 11.57 -9.96
CA LEU A 243 -12.87 12.62 -10.69
C LEU A 243 -11.87 13.50 -11.48
N GLY A 244 -10.79 13.93 -10.81
CA GLY A 244 -9.72 14.67 -11.48
C GLY A 244 -9.00 13.86 -12.57
N VAL A 245 -8.96 12.52 -12.45
CA VAL A 245 -8.43 11.66 -13.55
C VAL A 245 -9.38 11.64 -14.74
N ILE A 246 -10.70 11.69 -14.54
CA ILE A 246 -11.68 11.86 -15.64
C ILE A 246 -11.47 13.22 -16.30
N ASP A 247 -11.22 14.28 -15.54
CA ASP A 247 -10.96 15.61 -16.12
C ASP A 247 -9.65 15.61 -16.91
N VAL A 248 -8.58 14.98 -16.42
CA VAL A 248 -7.34 14.75 -17.19
C VAL A 248 -7.65 14.03 -18.52
N TYR A 249 -8.41 12.95 -18.46
CA TYR A 249 -8.78 12.21 -19.68
C TYR A 249 -9.53 13.09 -20.68
N ARG A 250 -10.46 13.93 -20.25
CA ARG A 250 -11.18 14.86 -21.13
C ARG A 250 -10.23 15.81 -21.87
N GLU A 251 -9.24 16.36 -21.16
CA GLU A 251 -8.19 17.20 -21.76
C GLU A 251 -7.30 16.40 -22.74
N VAL A 252 -6.97 15.15 -22.40
CA VAL A 252 -6.22 14.26 -23.28
C VAL A 252 -7.02 13.94 -24.53
N LYS A 253 -8.32 13.66 -24.41
CA LYS A 253 -9.19 13.30 -25.53
C LYS A 253 -9.30 14.39 -26.59
N LEU A 254 -9.19 15.67 -26.22
CA LEU A 254 -9.14 16.78 -27.18
C LEU A 254 -7.95 16.68 -28.16
N ARG A 255 -6.85 16.03 -27.73
CA ARG A 255 -5.59 15.89 -28.50
C ARG A 255 -5.33 14.47 -29.00
N VAL A 256 -5.94 13.47 -28.36
CA VAL A 256 -5.88 12.03 -28.72
C VAL A 256 -7.31 11.49 -28.71
N PRO A 257 -8.11 11.73 -29.76
CA PRO A 257 -9.56 11.47 -29.75
C PRO A 257 -9.98 10.01 -29.52
N ASN A 258 -9.08 9.05 -29.84
CA ASN A 258 -9.34 7.62 -29.72
C ASN A 258 -8.84 7.01 -28.39
N VAL A 259 -8.44 7.82 -27.41
CA VAL A 259 -8.00 7.32 -26.10
C VAL A 259 -9.16 6.72 -25.31
N GLN A 260 -8.89 5.69 -24.51
CA GLN A 260 -9.80 5.08 -23.56
C GLN A 260 -9.28 5.26 -22.13
N LEU A 261 -10.18 5.42 -21.16
CA LEU A 261 -9.87 5.47 -19.72
C LEU A 261 -10.50 4.29 -18.99
N ALA A 262 -9.71 3.59 -18.21
CA ALA A 262 -10.19 2.61 -17.24
C ALA A 262 -9.90 3.08 -15.80
N LEU A 263 -10.93 3.19 -14.97
CA LEU A 263 -10.84 3.41 -13.53
C LEU A 263 -11.15 2.09 -12.85
N VAL A 264 -10.21 1.56 -12.07
CA VAL A 264 -10.23 0.18 -11.58
C VAL A 264 -10.00 0.18 -10.08
N GLY A 265 -10.93 -0.35 -9.30
CA GLY A 265 -10.78 -0.36 -7.86
C GLY A 265 -11.62 -1.36 -7.11
N ASN A 266 -11.11 -1.78 -5.96
CA ASN A 266 -11.87 -2.58 -5.02
C ASN A 266 -12.87 -1.72 -4.27
N LEU A 267 -14.06 -2.28 -4.08
CA LEU A 267 -15.05 -1.80 -3.13
C LEU A 267 -15.29 -2.89 -2.10
N ALA A 268 -15.25 -2.52 -0.83
CA ALA A 268 -15.72 -3.37 0.25
C ALA A 268 -17.16 -2.97 0.59
N GLU A 269 -18.00 -3.97 0.89
CA GLU A 269 -19.42 -3.72 1.25
C GLU A 269 -19.54 -2.90 2.54
N ASP A 270 -18.52 -2.93 3.39
CA ASP A 270 -18.40 -2.21 4.64
C ASP A 270 -17.63 -0.87 4.54
N ASP A 271 -17.39 -0.35 3.32
CA ASP A 271 -16.81 0.97 3.09
C ASP A 271 -17.82 1.94 2.43
N PRO A 272 -18.73 2.57 3.20
CA PRO A 272 -19.73 3.49 2.67
C PRO A 272 -19.16 4.66 1.89
N GLN A 273 -17.98 5.17 2.32
CA GLN A 273 -17.30 6.28 1.63
C GLN A 273 -16.80 5.83 0.25
N GLY A 274 -16.26 4.62 0.16
CA GLY A 274 -15.82 4.04 -1.12
C GLY A 274 -17.00 3.84 -2.08
N ILE A 275 -18.14 3.36 -1.58
CA ILE A 275 -19.38 3.18 -2.37
C ILE A 275 -19.89 4.52 -2.88
N GLU A 276 -19.96 5.55 -2.04
CA GLU A 276 -20.37 6.90 -2.43
C GLU A 276 -19.44 7.47 -3.51
N TYR A 277 -18.12 7.36 -3.30
CA TYR A 277 -17.14 7.91 -4.23
C TYR A 277 -17.13 7.17 -5.57
N HIS A 278 -17.38 5.86 -5.56
CA HIS A 278 -17.60 5.08 -6.77
C HIS A 278 -18.83 5.59 -7.55
N ALA A 279 -19.97 5.78 -6.87
CA ALA A 279 -21.18 6.31 -7.50
C ALA A 279 -20.95 7.69 -8.14
N ARG A 280 -20.28 8.60 -7.43
CA ARG A 280 -19.86 9.92 -7.97
C ARG A 280 -18.93 9.79 -9.17
N THR A 281 -18.03 8.81 -9.16
CA THR A 281 -17.11 8.56 -10.28
C THR A 281 -17.88 8.07 -11.51
N VAL A 282 -18.84 7.18 -11.33
CA VAL A 282 -19.74 6.71 -12.40
C VAL A 282 -20.58 7.87 -12.96
N GLU A 283 -21.15 8.70 -12.10
CA GLU A 283 -21.91 9.88 -12.51
C GLU A 283 -21.03 10.88 -13.29
N HIS A 284 -19.81 11.16 -12.80
CA HIS A 284 -18.88 12.07 -13.47
C HIS A 284 -18.38 11.54 -14.81
N SER A 285 -18.36 10.21 -15.01
CA SER A 285 -18.02 9.57 -16.29
C SER A 285 -19.16 9.54 -17.30
N ALA A 286 -20.38 9.87 -16.90
CA ALA A 286 -21.59 9.69 -17.69
C ALA A 286 -21.52 10.41 -19.05
N GLY A 287 -22.03 9.74 -20.08
CA GLY A 287 -22.10 10.27 -21.45
C GLY A 287 -20.86 10.02 -22.31
N ASP A 288 -19.74 9.52 -21.74
CA ASP A 288 -18.56 9.14 -22.53
C ASP A 288 -18.38 7.60 -22.53
N PRO A 289 -18.63 6.91 -23.68
CA PRO A 289 -18.53 5.46 -23.77
C PRO A 289 -17.08 4.96 -23.69
N ASP A 290 -16.09 5.82 -23.79
CA ASP A 290 -14.67 5.49 -23.70
C ASP A 290 -14.12 5.57 -22.27
N ILE A 291 -14.94 6.02 -21.29
CA ILE A 291 -14.62 5.92 -19.86
C ILE A 291 -15.29 4.66 -19.30
N ARG A 292 -14.49 3.80 -18.69
CA ARG A 292 -14.95 2.56 -18.05
C ARG A 292 -14.56 2.57 -16.58
N VAL A 293 -15.54 2.35 -15.71
CA VAL A 293 -15.36 2.23 -14.27
C VAL A 293 -15.61 0.77 -13.89
N PHE A 294 -14.63 0.13 -13.27
CA PHE A 294 -14.66 -1.28 -12.90
C PHE A 294 -14.47 -1.44 -11.39
N SER A 295 -15.34 -2.20 -10.77
CA SER A 295 -15.26 -2.50 -9.34
C SER A 295 -15.54 -3.97 -9.06
N THR A 296 -15.23 -4.43 -7.84
CA THR A 296 -15.58 -5.76 -7.33
C THR A 296 -17.09 -5.97 -7.20
N LEU A 297 -17.89 -4.90 -7.17
CA LEU A 297 -19.36 -5.01 -7.17
C LEU A 297 -19.95 -5.20 -8.58
N ASP A 298 -19.14 -5.04 -9.64
CA ASP A 298 -19.63 -5.13 -11.01
C ASP A 298 -18.87 -6.20 -11.82
N ARG A 299 -17.64 -5.91 -12.25
CA ARG A 299 -16.91 -6.74 -13.22
C ARG A 299 -15.61 -7.35 -12.75
N LEU A 300 -14.98 -6.76 -11.74
CA LEU A 300 -13.76 -7.34 -11.18
C LEU A 300 -14.10 -8.59 -10.38
N SER A 301 -13.22 -9.57 -10.43
CA SER A 301 -13.39 -10.80 -9.67
C SER A 301 -13.27 -10.57 -8.16
N CYS A 302 -14.12 -11.23 -7.39
CA CYS A 302 -13.96 -11.35 -5.94
C CYS A 302 -13.00 -12.47 -5.53
N ASP A 303 -12.62 -13.36 -6.45
CA ASP A 303 -11.57 -14.35 -6.23
C ASP A 303 -10.20 -13.66 -6.22
N GLU A 304 -9.46 -13.81 -5.11
CA GLU A 304 -8.20 -13.08 -4.87
C GLU A 304 -7.15 -13.30 -5.98
N LEU A 305 -7.00 -14.53 -6.45
CA LEU A 305 -6.04 -14.85 -7.52
C LEU A 305 -6.44 -14.23 -8.85
N THR A 306 -7.69 -14.39 -9.24
CA THR A 306 -8.23 -13.83 -10.49
C THR A 306 -8.16 -12.31 -10.45
N HIS A 307 -8.54 -11.70 -9.32
CA HIS A 307 -8.45 -10.25 -9.13
C HIS A 307 -7.00 -9.74 -9.30
N ALA A 308 -6.04 -10.41 -8.67
CA ALA A 308 -4.62 -10.06 -8.79
C ALA A 308 -4.13 -10.10 -10.25
N LEU A 309 -4.57 -11.10 -11.02
CA LEU A 309 -4.25 -11.22 -12.46
C LEU A 309 -4.95 -10.14 -13.29
N GLU A 310 -6.18 -9.76 -12.95
CA GLU A 310 -6.90 -8.66 -13.61
C GLU A 310 -6.19 -7.32 -13.39
N ILE A 311 -5.80 -7.00 -12.15
CA ILE A 311 -5.03 -5.80 -11.85
C ILE A 311 -3.68 -5.81 -12.58
N ASN A 312 -3.02 -6.96 -12.64
CA ASN A 312 -1.80 -7.12 -13.43
C ASN A 312 -2.05 -6.79 -14.91
N ALA A 313 -3.15 -7.29 -15.50
CA ALA A 313 -3.48 -7.02 -16.90
C ALA A 313 -3.75 -5.53 -17.16
N PHE A 314 -4.48 -4.84 -16.27
CA PHE A 314 -4.70 -3.40 -16.40
C PHE A 314 -3.39 -2.61 -16.39
N GLN A 315 -2.49 -2.87 -15.46
CA GLN A 315 -1.22 -2.14 -15.37
C GLN A 315 -0.23 -2.52 -16.48
N SER A 316 -0.23 -3.78 -16.95
CA SER A 316 0.69 -4.26 -18.00
C SER A 316 0.22 -3.95 -19.42
N GLY A 317 -1.09 -3.84 -19.63
CA GLY A 317 -1.71 -3.62 -20.95
C GLY A 317 -1.99 -2.15 -21.29
N SER A 318 -1.88 -1.25 -20.30
CA SER A 318 -2.14 0.18 -20.52
C SER A 318 -0.92 0.91 -21.04
N ASP A 319 -1.13 1.98 -21.81
CA ASP A 319 -0.07 2.85 -22.31
C ASP A 319 0.47 3.77 -21.25
N VAL A 320 -0.42 4.29 -20.39
CA VAL A 320 -0.06 5.18 -19.28
C VAL A 320 -0.86 4.78 -18.04
N VAL A 321 -0.18 4.66 -16.92
CA VAL A 321 -0.82 4.53 -15.60
C VAL A 321 -0.82 5.90 -14.94
N ILE A 322 -2.00 6.38 -14.56
CA ILE A 322 -2.18 7.62 -13.82
C ILE A 322 -2.45 7.29 -12.35
N GLN A 323 -1.73 7.93 -11.45
CA GLN A 323 -2.00 7.90 -10.00
C GLN A 323 -1.98 9.31 -9.45
N LYS A 324 -2.98 10.12 -9.84
CA LYS A 324 -3.08 11.53 -9.48
C LYS A 324 -3.62 11.71 -8.06
N SER A 325 -3.05 10.97 -7.10
CA SER A 325 -3.42 11.13 -5.69
C SER A 325 -3.14 12.55 -5.20
N THR A 326 -4.02 13.07 -4.34
CA THR A 326 -3.83 14.32 -3.60
C THR A 326 -3.19 14.07 -2.24
N ARG A 327 -3.24 12.83 -1.75
CA ARG A 327 -2.57 12.34 -0.55
C ARG A 327 -2.23 10.86 -0.68
N GLU A 328 -1.04 10.44 -0.23
CA GLU A 328 -0.59 9.07 -0.36
C GLU A 328 0.47 8.69 0.67
N GLY A 329 0.23 7.65 1.46
CA GLY A 329 1.23 7.14 2.41
C GLY A 329 2.49 6.63 1.71
N PHE A 330 2.33 5.75 0.73
CA PHE A 330 3.42 5.30 -0.14
C PHE A 330 2.97 5.11 -1.59
N GLY A 331 1.81 4.48 -1.82
CA GLY A 331 1.30 4.18 -3.16
C GLY A 331 1.92 2.94 -3.78
N LEU A 332 1.68 1.77 -3.21
CA LEU A 332 2.17 0.49 -3.74
C LEU A 332 1.83 0.29 -5.21
N VAL A 333 0.65 0.75 -5.64
CA VAL A 333 0.19 0.66 -7.04
C VAL A 333 1.13 1.39 -8.01
N VAL A 334 1.83 2.44 -7.57
CA VAL A 334 2.86 3.12 -8.36
C VAL A 334 4.05 2.21 -8.56
N ALA A 335 4.59 1.63 -7.47
CA ALA A 335 5.68 0.66 -7.54
C ALA A 335 5.31 -0.56 -8.40
N GLU A 336 4.08 -1.05 -8.30
CA GLU A 336 3.56 -2.17 -9.11
C GLU A 336 3.53 -1.84 -10.61
N ALA A 337 3.02 -0.66 -10.97
CA ALA A 337 3.00 -0.20 -12.35
C ALA A 337 4.43 0.01 -12.89
N MET A 338 5.31 0.65 -12.12
CA MET A 338 6.72 0.84 -12.45
C MET A 338 7.45 -0.50 -12.61
N TRP A 339 7.16 -1.50 -11.78
CA TRP A 339 7.71 -2.85 -11.91
C TRP A 339 7.34 -3.50 -13.23
N LYS A 340 6.14 -3.26 -13.74
CA LYS A 340 5.62 -3.75 -15.02
C LYS A 340 6.11 -2.93 -16.22
N ARG A 341 7.01 -1.98 -16.01
CA ARG A 341 7.52 -1.03 -17.02
C ARG A 341 6.44 -0.11 -17.59
N ALA A 342 5.36 0.10 -16.87
CA ALA A 342 4.39 1.11 -17.27
C ALA A 342 4.99 2.52 -17.16
N ALA A 343 4.64 3.42 -18.07
CA ALA A 343 4.92 4.83 -17.93
C ALA A 343 3.91 5.42 -16.93
N VAL A 344 4.43 5.93 -15.80
CA VAL A 344 3.60 6.43 -14.71
C VAL A 344 3.59 7.96 -14.70
N VAL A 345 2.40 8.53 -14.57
CA VAL A 345 2.18 9.95 -14.27
C VAL A 345 1.42 10.03 -12.94
N ALA A 346 2.03 10.62 -11.93
CA ALA A 346 1.48 10.56 -10.58
C ALA A 346 1.52 11.91 -9.85
N GLY A 347 0.66 12.08 -8.85
CA GLY A 347 0.63 13.27 -7.99
C GLY A 347 1.96 13.45 -7.25
N ARG A 348 2.41 14.70 -7.14
CA ARG A 348 3.62 15.09 -6.38
C ARG A 348 3.32 15.12 -4.88
N VAL A 349 3.00 13.95 -4.31
CA VAL A 349 2.56 13.84 -2.91
C VAL A 349 3.12 12.60 -2.23
N GLY A 350 3.32 12.70 -0.92
CA GLY A 350 3.64 11.61 -0.02
C GLY A 350 4.76 10.70 -0.53
N GLY A 351 4.64 9.41 -0.28
CA GLY A 351 5.65 8.41 -0.70
C GLY A 351 5.79 8.20 -2.20
N ILE A 352 4.94 8.81 -3.05
CA ILE A 352 5.12 8.77 -4.50
C ILE A 352 6.40 9.51 -4.92
N VAL A 353 6.77 10.59 -4.23
CA VAL A 353 8.00 11.36 -4.54
C VAL A 353 9.28 10.57 -4.29
N GLU A 354 9.25 9.54 -3.45
CA GLU A 354 10.39 8.61 -3.26
C GLU A 354 10.52 7.61 -4.40
N GLN A 355 9.41 7.30 -5.06
CA GLN A 355 9.39 6.31 -6.13
C GLN A 355 9.76 6.93 -7.48
N ILE A 356 9.27 8.14 -7.76
CA ILE A 356 9.41 8.80 -9.06
C ILE A 356 10.42 9.95 -8.96
N GLU A 357 11.48 9.83 -9.75
CA GLU A 357 12.36 10.93 -10.13
C GLU A 357 11.81 11.56 -11.41
N ASP A 358 11.31 12.80 -11.28
CA ASP A 358 10.53 13.49 -12.31
C ASP A 358 11.27 13.61 -13.65
N GLY A 359 10.66 13.15 -14.73
CA GLY A 359 11.24 13.11 -16.07
C GLY A 359 12.28 12.01 -16.32
N VAL A 360 12.69 11.25 -15.29
CA VAL A 360 13.69 10.19 -15.39
C VAL A 360 13.03 8.80 -15.47
N ASN A 361 12.15 8.46 -14.53
CA ASN A 361 11.50 7.17 -14.46
C ASN A 361 9.97 7.24 -14.37
N GLY A 362 9.41 8.42 -14.57
CA GLY A 362 7.99 8.76 -14.54
C GLY A 362 7.83 10.27 -14.49
N TYR A 363 6.60 10.73 -14.29
CA TYR A 363 6.32 12.17 -14.12
C TYR A 363 5.55 12.42 -12.82
N LEU A 364 5.94 13.50 -12.13
CA LEU A 364 5.23 14.04 -10.97
C LEU A 364 4.48 15.29 -11.38
N VAL A 365 3.18 15.37 -11.09
CA VAL A 365 2.28 16.44 -11.50
C VAL A 365 1.50 17.02 -10.34
N SER A 366 1.07 18.27 -10.46
CA SER A 366 0.33 19.00 -9.44
C SER A 366 -1.02 19.54 -9.93
N SER A 367 -1.33 19.46 -11.22
CA SER A 367 -2.60 19.91 -11.81
C SER A 367 -3.16 18.93 -12.86
N VAL A 368 -4.40 19.16 -13.26
CA VAL A 368 -5.07 18.41 -14.34
C VAL A 368 -4.36 18.70 -15.67
N GLU A 369 -4.06 19.94 -15.96
CA GLU A 369 -3.44 20.39 -17.20
C GLU A 369 -2.04 19.80 -17.36
N GLU A 370 -1.21 19.89 -16.31
CA GLU A 370 0.13 19.30 -16.30
C GLU A 370 0.07 17.79 -16.54
N CYS A 371 -0.86 17.10 -15.86
CA CYS A 371 -1.06 15.67 -16.02
C CYS A 371 -1.46 15.33 -17.46
N ALA A 372 -2.41 16.05 -18.04
CA ALA A 372 -2.85 15.86 -19.41
C ALA A 372 -1.71 16.07 -20.42
N ASP A 373 -0.88 17.09 -20.24
CA ASP A 373 0.28 17.37 -21.09
C ASP A 373 1.29 16.21 -21.06
N ARG A 374 1.60 15.68 -19.88
CA ARG A 374 2.51 14.53 -19.73
C ARG A 374 1.94 13.27 -20.37
N VAL A 375 0.65 13.01 -20.16
CA VAL A 375 -0.04 11.84 -20.75
C VAL A 375 -0.05 11.93 -22.28
N VAL A 376 -0.42 13.07 -22.86
CA VAL A 376 -0.39 13.27 -24.33
C VAL A 376 1.03 13.06 -24.87
N GLY A 377 2.04 13.64 -24.22
CA GLY A 377 3.44 13.46 -24.61
C GLY A 377 3.88 12.00 -24.62
N LEU A 378 3.43 11.20 -23.63
CA LEU A 378 3.70 9.77 -23.54
C LEU A 378 2.94 8.96 -24.60
N LEU A 379 1.68 9.29 -24.88
CA LEU A 379 0.89 8.60 -25.91
C LEU A 379 1.45 8.83 -27.31
N GLN A 380 1.99 10.02 -27.59
CA GLN A 380 2.56 10.41 -28.88
C GLN A 380 4.01 9.91 -29.08
N LYS A 381 4.72 9.52 -28.01
CA LYS A 381 6.15 9.15 -28.05
C LYS A 381 6.41 7.77 -27.43
N PRO A 382 6.16 6.67 -28.16
CA PRO A 382 6.33 5.30 -27.64
C PRO A 382 7.74 5.00 -27.11
N GLU A 383 8.79 5.55 -27.75
CA GLU A 383 10.18 5.35 -27.33
C GLU A 383 10.45 5.99 -25.96
N LEU A 384 9.89 7.20 -25.72
CA LEU A 384 10.00 7.86 -24.41
C LEU A 384 9.28 7.03 -23.33
N ARG A 385 8.09 6.54 -23.65
CA ARG A 385 7.29 5.69 -22.76
C ARG A 385 8.06 4.42 -22.35
N GLN A 386 8.68 3.73 -23.32
CA GLN A 386 9.51 2.55 -23.08
C GLN A 386 10.76 2.88 -22.26
N ALA A 387 11.44 3.97 -22.55
CA ALA A 387 12.64 4.39 -21.83
C ALA A 387 12.34 4.75 -20.36
N LEU A 388 11.24 5.47 -20.09
CA LEU A 388 10.80 5.75 -18.71
C LEU A 388 10.43 4.46 -17.97
N GLY A 389 9.65 3.58 -18.59
CA GLY A 389 9.26 2.31 -17.99
C GLY A 389 10.44 1.38 -17.67
N ALA A 390 11.47 1.36 -18.52
CA ALA A 390 12.69 0.59 -18.24
C ALA A 390 13.43 1.10 -16.99
N ARG A 391 13.58 2.44 -16.86
CA ARG A 391 14.21 3.07 -15.69
C ARG A 391 13.33 2.93 -14.44
N ALA A 392 12.00 3.01 -14.59
CA ALA A 392 11.05 2.77 -13.52
C ALA A 392 11.23 1.39 -12.90
N ARG A 393 11.28 0.34 -13.72
CA ARG A 393 11.52 -1.02 -13.24
C ARG A 393 12.87 -1.18 -12.55
N ALA A 394 13.93 -0.58 -13.09
CA ALA A 394 15.26 -0.64 -12.47
C ALA A 394 15.24 -0.06 -11.06
N ARG A 395 14.62 1.11 -10.87
CA ARG A 395 14.48 1.75 -9.56
C ARG A 395 13.66 0.89 -8.58
N VAL A 396 12.55 0.29 -9.02
CA VAL A 396 11.76 -0.60 -8.15
C VAL A 396 12.57 -1.82 -7.75
N ARG A 397 13.28 -2.44 -8.69
CA ARG A 397 14.16 -3.59 -8.40
C ARG A 397 15.20 -3.26 -7.33
N GLU A 398 15.79 -2.08 -7.39
CA GLU A 398 16.81 -1.63 -6.46
C GLU A 398 16.24 -1.30 -5.07
N ARG A 399 15.09 -0.60 -5.01
CA ARG A 399 14.66 0.05 -3.78
C ARG A 399 13.34 -0.47 -3.18
N PHE A 400 12.45 -1.09 -3.96
CA PHE A 400 11.08 -1.30 -3.54
C PHE A 400 10.58 -2.75 -3.70
N ILE A 401 11.48 -3.74 -3.59
CA ILE A 401 11.10 -5.16 -3.59
C ILE A 401 11.27 -5.79 -2.21
N THR A 402 10.49 -6.83 -1.94
CA THR A 402 10.39 -7.48 -0.63
C THR A 402 11.71 -7.95 -0.03
N PRO A 403 12.72 -8.47 -0.76
CA PRO A 403 14.01 -8.85 -0.17
C PRO A 403 14.74 -7.70 0.51
N ARG A 404 14.72 -6.48 -0.08
CA ARG A 404 15.32 -5.29 0.54
C ARG A 404 14.58 -4.93 1.84
N HIS A 405 13.23 -4.92 1.80
CA HIS A 405 12.39 -4.62 2.96
C HIS A 405 12.58 -5.63 4.10
N LEU A 406 12.75 -6.92 3.76
CA LEU A 406 13.12 -7.95 4.71
C LEU A 406 14.46 -7.66 5.38
N ALA A 407 15.50 -7.34 4.59
CA ALA A 407 16.82 -7.01 5.12
C ALA A 407 16.78 -5.82 6.10
N ASP A 408 15.94 -4.80 5.80
CA ASP A 408 15.78 -3.66 6.71
C ASP A 408 15.15 -4.10 8.04
N TYR A 409 14.11 -4.93 8.04
CA TYR A 409 13.54 -5.45 9.29
C TYR A 409 14.52 -6.33 10.07
N LEU A 410 15.31 -7.17 9.42
CA LEU A 410 16.33 -7.98 10.10
C LEU A 410 17.36 -7.09 10.81
N LYS A 411 17.80 -5.99 10.16
CA LYS A 411 18.70 -4.99 10.77
C LYS A 411 18.04 -4.28 11.95
N LEU A 412 16.76 -3.89 11.82
CA LEU A 412 16.01 -3.27 12.91
C LEU A 412 15.96 -4.18 14.14
N PHE A 413 15.61 -5.45 13.96
CA PHE A 413 15.56 -6.42 15.07
C PHE A 413 16.93 -6.62 15.75
N GLN A 414 18.03 -6.62 14.99
CA GLN A 414 19.38 -6.71 15.55
C GLN A 414 19.83 -5.43 16.29
N SER A 415 19.18 -4.31 16.05
CA SER A 415 19.54 -3.02 16.63
C SER A 415 18.75 -2.68 17.91
N LEU A 416 17.79 -3.52 18.28
CA LEU A 416 17.05 -3.53 19.52
C LEU A 416 17.65 -4.48 20.54
#